data_54b71e617706ad90609e2e7c51ca7a6c
#
_entry.id   54b71e617706ad90609e2e7c51ca7a6c
#
_cell.length_a   1.000
_cell.length_b   1.000
_cell.length_c   1.000
_cell.angle_alpha   90.00
_cell.angle_beta   90.00
_cell.angle_gamma   90.00
#
_symmetry.space_group_name_H-M   'P 1'
#
loop_
_entity.id
_entity.type
_entity.pdbx_description
1 polymer ?
#
loop_
_entity_poly.entity_id
_entity_poly.type
_entity_poly.pdbx_seq_one_letter_code
_entity_poly.pdbx_strand_id
1 'polypeptide(L)'
;EFFIDGSAKSIDDAYICCHRSEKRAGDLIAMGFDPDVVENLSGTDEDTLIGSVEKIQRFGESIQDDQEIDNDPSMRLVLVTEAYMRIDAEGDGIPTLHKFVCGGTGYEVLEMEPWDKAPFADFHVDPEPHAFYGRSLAELVINDQDTTTSVLRGILDNVALVNTPRLEVNEDMVEMDDVLNNEIGAIIRSEQIGSVNPLTVPFVAGSTLPALQYLDMLVEEKTGISKMSMGLNPD
;
A
#
# COMPACT_ATOMS: atom_id res chain seq x y z
N GLU A 1 -8.60 -1.41 -12.79
CA GLU A 1 -8.30 -2.60 -11.97
C GLU A 1 -8.20 -3.83 -12.89
N PHE A 2 -7.26 -4.70 -12.60
CA PHE A 2 -7.10 -5.96 -13.34
C PHE A 2 -7.40 -7.13 -12.41
N PHE A 3 -8.13 -8.12 -12.92
CA PHE A 3 -8.47 -9.36 -12.20
C PHE A 3 -8.15 -10.56 -13.09
N ILE A 4 -7.67 -11.61 -12.47
CA ILE A 4 -7.40 -12.90 -13.12
C ILE A 4 -7.86 -14.04 -12.23
N ASP A 5 -8.17 -15.17 -12.82
CA ASP A 5 -8.49 -16.39 -12.08
C ASP A 5 -7.35 -16.76 -11.12
N GLY A 6 -7.69 -17.01 -9.85
CA GLY A 6 -6.73 -17.34 -8.79
C GLY A 6 -5.97 -18.65 -9.00
N SER A 7 -6.44 -19.53 -9.88
CA SER A 7 -5.77 -20.78 -10.24
C SER A 7 -4.81 -20.66 -11.44
N ALA A 8 -4.87 -19.52 -12.15
CA ALA A 8 -4.06 -19.28 -13.33
C ALA A 8 -2.58 -19.06 -12.97
N LYS A 9 -1.69 -19.51 -13.83
CA LYS A 9 -0.24 -19.31 -13.72
C LYS A 9 0.27 -18.29 -14.73
N SER A 10 -0.50 -18.06 -15.78
CA SER A 10 -0.23 -17.11 -16.86
C SER A 10 -1.54 -16.57 -17.42
N ILE A 11 -1.49 -15.48 -18.17
CA ILE A 11 -2.65 -14.93 -18.84
C ILE A 11 -3.23 -15.92 -19.86
N ASP A 12 -2.36 -16.68 -20.54
CA ASP A 12 -2.79 -17.64 -21.57
C ASP A 12 -3.46 -18.89 -20.94
N ASP A 13 -3.18 -19.22 -19.66
CA ASP A 13 -3.75 -20.35 -18.94
C ASP A 13 -5.06 -19.98 -18.20
N ALA A 14 -5.34 -18.72 -18.06
CA ALA A 14 -6.49 -18.23 -17.28
C ALA A 14 -7.81 -18.57 -17.96
N TYR A 15 -8.78 -19.03 -17.16
CA TYR A 15 -10.17 -19.16 -17.61
C TYR A 15 -10.83 -17.82 -17.80
N ILE A 16 -10.51 -16.86 -16.93
CA ILE A 16 -11.02 -15.49 -16.98
C ILE A 16 -9.92 -14.53 -16.60
N CYS A 17 -9.78 -13.47 -17.38
CA CYS A 17 -9.06 -12.26 -16.99
C CYS A 17 -9.89 -11.06 -17.41
N CYS A 18 -9.94 -10.03 -16.57
CA CYS A 18 -10.74 -8.87 -16.84
C CYS A 18 -10.07 -7.57 -16.41
N HIS A 19 -10.41 -6.51 -17.12
CA HIS A 19 -10.04 -5.15 -16.79
C HIS A 19 -11.30 -4.35 -16.47
N ARG A 20 -11.31 -3.73 -15.30
CA ARG A 20 -12.39 -2.89 -14.83
C ARG A 20 -11.96 -1.43 -14.86
N SER A 21 -12.77 -0.59 -15.47
CA SER A 21 -12.55 0.85 -15.58
C SER A 21 -13.86 1.60 -15.42
N GLU A 22 -13.80 2.83 -14.93
CA GLU A 22 -14.92 3.75 -14.91
C GLU A 22 -14.93 4.53 -16.23
N LYS A 23 -16.08 4.56 -16.91
CA LYS A 23 -16.30 5.36 -18.13
C LYS A 23 -17.56 6.22 -17.96
N ARG A 24 -17.62 7.33 -18.64
CA ARG A 24 -18.83 8.15 -18.64
C ARG A 24 -19.89 7.55 -19.57
N ALA A 25 -21.16 7.71 -19.20
CA ALA A 25 -22.27 7.21 -20.02
C ALA A 25 -22.22 7.76 -21.46
N GLY A 26 -21.88 9.05 -21.62
CA GLY A 26 -21.71 9.67 -22.93
C GLY A 26 -20.59 9.04 -23.78
N ASP A 27 -19.50 8.60 -23.14
CA ASP A 27 -18.40 7.94 -23.84
C ASP A 27 -18.81 6.55 -24.35
N LEU A 28 -19.63 5.82 -23.58
CA LEU A 28 -20.17 4.52 -24.00
C LEU A 28 -21.08 4.67 -25.22
N ILE A 29 -21.96 5.67 -25.25
CA ILE A 29 -22.81 6.00 -26.39
C ILE A 29 -21.95 6.38 -27.62
N ALA A 30 -20.88 7.17 -27.40
CA ALA A 30 -19.95 7.53 -28.48
C ALA A 30 -19.16 6.33 -29.03
N MET A 31 -18.94 5.29 -28.22
CA MET A 31 -18.37 4.00 -28.67
C MET A 31 -19.32 3.15 -29.46
N GLY A 32 -20.62 3.51 -29.52
CA GLY A 32 -21.63 2.83 -30.34
C GLY A 32 -22.58 1.93 -29.57
N PHE A 33 -22.54 1.93 -28.22
CA PHE A 33 -23.51 1.19 -27.42
C PHE A 33 -24.90 1.87 -27.45
N ASP A 34 -25.93 1.05 -27.30
CA ASP A 34 -27.33 1.52 -27.33
C ASP A 34 -27.58 2.49 -26.16
N PRO A 35 -28.03 3.73 -26.42
CA PRO A 35 -28.31 4.71 -25.38
C PRO A 35 -29.34 4.23 -24.34
N ASP A 36 -30.37 3.49 -24.77
CA ASP A 36 -31.42 2.99 -23.86
C ASP A 36 -30.85 1.96 -22.87
N VAL A 37 -29.89 1.14 -23.32
CA VAL A 37 -29.20 0.18 -22.45
C VAL A 37 -28.27 0.91 -21.51
N VAL A 38 -27.49 1.86 -22.01
CA VAL A 38 -26.52 2.63 -21.20
C VAL A 38 -27.23 3.45 -20.12
N GLU A 39 -28.42 4.02 -20.40
CA GLU A 39 -29.19 4.79 -19.43
C GLU A 39 -29.69 3.94 -18.26
N ASN A 40 -30.00 2.66 -18.50
CA ASN A 40 -30.49 1.71 -17.51
C ASN A 40 -29.36 1.05 -16.68
N LEU A 41 -28.10 1.22 -17.05
CA LEU A 41 -26.98 0.68 -16.27
C LEU A 41 -26.92 1.33 -14.88
N SER A 42 -26.62 0.54 -13.86
CA SER A 42 -26.35 1.06 -12.52
C SER A 42 -25.09 1.94 -12.51
N GLY A 43 -25.18 3.11 -11.89
CA GLY A 43 -24.03 3.99 -11.68
C GLY A 43 -23.05 3.40 -10.65
N THR A 44 -21.88 4.01 -10.55
CA THR A 44 -20.81 3.58 -9.64
C THR A 44 -21.13 3.87 -8.16
N ASP A 45 -22.14 4.70 -7.88
CA ASP A 45 -22.39 5.30 -6.56
C ASP A 45 -22.97 4.32 -5.52
N GLU A 46 -23.53 3.18 -5.93
CA GLU A 46 -24.31 2.36 -5.00
C GLU A 46 -23.54 1.21 -4.32
N ASP A 47 -22.34 0.80 -4.76
CA ASP A 47 -21.81 -0.49 -4.29
C ASP A 47 -20.34 -0.56 -3.85
N THR A 48 -19.66 0.54 -3.61
CA THR A 48 -18.22 0.48 -3.28
C THR A 48 -17.83 1.17 -1.98
N LEU A 49 -18.33 0.69 -0.84
CA LEU A 49 -17.74 1.01 0.47
C LEU A 49 -16.23 0.73 0.49
N ILE A 50 -15.78 -0.35 -0.17
CA ILE A 50 -14.36 -0.70 -0.28
C ILE A 50 -13.65 0.24 -1.25
N GLY A 51 -14.23 0.50 -2.42
CA GLY A 51 -13.65 1.42 -3.41
C GLY A 51 -13.64 2.88 -2.94
N SER A 52 -14.65 3.30 -2.16
CA SER A 52 -14.68 4.65 -1.58
C SER A 52 -13.59 4.84 -0.53
N VAL A 53 -13.32 3.84 0.32
CA VAL A 53 -12.24 3.89 1.32
C VAL A 53 -10.88 3.95 0.64
N GLU A 54 -10.66 3.16 -0.40
CA GLU A 54 -9.41 3.18 -1.18
C GLU A 54 -9.22 4.52 -1.92
N LYS A 55 -10.28 5.06 -2.53
CA LYS A 55 -10.26 6.38 -3.18
C LYS A 55 -9.96 7.50 -2.17
N ILE A 56 -10.58 7.48 -1.00
CA ILE A 56 -10.32 8.44 0.07
C ILE A 56 -8.86 8.34 0.55
N GLN A 57 -8.32 7.13 0.69
CA GLN A 57 -6.92 6.95 1.09
C GLN A 57 -5.92 7.43 0.05
N ARG A 58 -6.22 7.27 -1.25
CA ARG A 58 -5.33 7.70 -2.35
C ARG A 58 -5.41 9.18 -2.65
N PHE A 59 -6.59 9.78 -2.59
CA PHE A 59 -6.83 11.13 -3.10
C PHE A 59 -7.25 12.14 -2.01
N GLY A 60 -7.49 11.68 -0.78
CA GLY A 60 -7.94 12.52 0.33
C GLY A 60 -9.40 12.96 0.19
N GLU A 61 -9.82 13.93 1.03
CA GLU A 61 -11.20 14.43 1.08
C GLU A 61 -11.65 15.21 -0.17
N SER A 62 -10.75 15.47 -1.12
CA SER A 62 -11.05 16.30 -2.30
C SER A 62 -12.03 15.64 -3.31
N ILE A 63 -12.43 14.40 -3.08
CA ILE A 63 -13.38 13.68 -3.97
C ILE A 63 -14.84 14.07 -3.70
N GLN A 64 -15.14 14.69 -2.55
CA GLN A 64 -16.51 15.10 -2.23
C GLN A 64 -17.05 16.27 -3.08
N ASP A 65 -16.17 17.02 -3.74
CA ASP A 65 -16.56 18.18 -4.54
C ASP A 65 -17.02 17.83 -5.97
N ASP A 66 -16.74 16.60 -6.44
CA ASP A 66 -17.16 16.17 -7.79
C ASP A 66 -18.65 15.77 -7.89
N GLN A 67 -19.36 15.69 -6.77
CA GLN A 67 -20.82 15.37 -6.79
C GLN A 67 -21.70 16.53 -7.30
N GLU A 68 -21.17 17.75 -7.42
CA GLU A 68 -21.93 18.87 -7.99
C GLU A 68 -21.94 18.92 -9.54
N ILE A 69 -21.08 18.11 -10.20
CA ILE A 69 -21.03 18.05 -11.67
C ILE A 69 -22.12 17.09 -12.25
N ASP A 70 -22.84 16.41 -11.39
CA ASP A 70 -23.66 15.23 -11.74
C ASP A 70 -25.13 15.52 -12.10
N ASN A 71 -25.43 16.72 -12.57
CA ASN A 71 -26.77 17.03 -13.09
C ASN A 71 -26.94 16.65 -14.58
N ASP A 72 -25.85 16.23 -15.27
CA ASP A 72 -25.93 15.80 -16.65
C ASP A 72 -25.84 14.26 -16.74
N PRO A 73 -26.93 13.58 -17.17
CA PRO A 73 -26.94 12.12 -17.29
C PRO A 73 -25.80 11.55 -18.15
N SER A 74 -25.32 12.32 -19.12
CA SER A 74 -24.22 11.90 -20.00
C SER A 74 -22.86 11.83 -19.28
N MET A 75 -22.71 12.58 -18.19
CA MET A 75 -21.48 12.64 -17.39
C MET A 75 -21.43 11.59 -16.27
N ARG A 76 -22.54 10.89 -16.04
CA ARG A 76 -22.62 9.82 -15.04
C ARG A 76 -21.55 8.76 -15.27
N LEU A 77 -20.84 8.39 -14.21
CA LEU A 77 -19.84 7.32 -14.24
C LEU A 77 -20.52 5.96 -14.19
N VAL A 78 -20.11 5.10 -15.08
CA VAL A 78 -20.55 3.70 -15.19
C VAL A 78 -19.32 2.80 -15.09
N LEU A 79 -19.42 1.77 -14.28
CA LEU A 79 -18.39 0.75 -14.19
C LEU A 79 -18.44 -0.14 -15.41
N VAL A 80 -17.36 -0.21 -16.16
CA VAL A 80 -17.21 -1.06 -17.34
C VAL A 80 -16.18 -2.13 -17.08
N THR A 81 -16.57 -3.37 -17.31
CA THR A 81 -15.71 -4.53 -17.17
C THR A 81 -15.52 -5.19 -18.53
N GLU A 82 -14.31 -5.16 -19.05
CA GLU A 82 -13.90 -5.94 -20.20
C GLU A 82 -13.36 -7.28 -19.70
N ALA A 83 -14.07 -8.36 -19.95
CA ALA A 83 -13.71 -9.71 -19.51
C ALA A 83 -13.37 -10.57 -20.72
N TYR A 84 -12.25 -11.27 -20.61
CA TYR A 84 -11.81 -12.29 -21.56
C TYR A 84 -11.93 -13.63 -20.86
N MET A 85 -12.90 -14.45 -21.33
CA MET A 85 -13.15 -15.74 -20.69
C MET A 85 -13.38 -16.84 -21.72
N ARG A 86 -13.01 -18.07 -21.32
CA ARG A 86 -13.23 -19.25 -22.12
C ARG A 86 -14.59 -19.83 -21.84
N ILE A 87 -15.44 -19.84 -22.86
CA ILE A 87 -16.79 -20.40 -22.80
C ILE A 87 -17.04 -21.32 -23.99
N ASP A 88 -17.91 -22.29 -23.82
CA ASP A 88 -18.46 -23.10 -24.89
C ASP A 88 -19.71 -22.38 -25.45
N ALA A 89 -19.51 -21.47 -26.40
CA ALA A 89 -20.60 -20.70 -27.00
C ALA A 89 -21.39 -21.51 -28.06
N GLU A 90 -20.80 -22.52 -28.67
CA GLU A 90 -21.40 -23.35 -29.70
C GLU A 90 -22.08 -24.62 -29.16
N GLY A 91 -21.79 -25.00 -27.89
CA GLY A 91 -22.33 -26.18 -27.24
C GLY A 91 -21.68 -27.51 -27.73
N ASP A 92 -20.47 -27.41 -28.28
CA ASP A 92 -19.70 -28.55 -28.76
C ASP A 92 -18.78 -29.19 -27.70
N GLY A 93 -18.73 -28.62 -26.50
CA GLY A 93 -17.88 -29.03 -25.39
C GLY A 93 -16.46 -28.49 -25.45
N ILE A 94 -16.14 -27.60 -26.39
CA ILE A 94 -14.82 -26.98 -26.55
C ILE A 94 -14.90 -25.50 -26.15
N PRO A 95 -14.25 -25.09 -25.05
CA PRO A 95 -14.27 -23.70 -24.62
C PRO A 95 -13.37 -22.83 -25.53
N THR A 96 -13.94 -21.83 -26.18
CA THR A 96 -13.25 -20.82 -26.98
C THR A 96 -13.19 -19.49 -26.24
N LEU A 97 -12.15 -18.69 -26.52
CA LEU A 97 -11.95 -17.40 -25.87
C LEU A 97 -12.93 -16.38 -26.44
N HIS A 98 -13.66 -15.71 -25.58
CA HIS A 98 -14.56 -14.62 -25.94
C HIS A 98 -14.26 -13.36 -25.13
N LYS A 99 -14.41 -12.21 -25.78
CA LYS A 99 -14.39 -10.90 -25.12
C LYS A 99 -15.82 -10.52 -24.79
N PHE A 100 -16.03 -10.10 -23.56
CA PHE A 100 -17.27 -9.53 -23.06
C PHE A 100 -17.02 -8.10 -22.62
N VAL A 101 -17.90 -7.21 -23.00
CA VAL A 101 -17.98 -5.86 -22.43
C VAL A 101 -19.24 -5.81 -21.58
N CYS A 102 -19.07 -5.64 -20.29
CA CYS A 102 -20.16 -5.59 -19.33
C CYS A 102 -20.23 -4.20 -18.70
N GLY A 103 -21.44 -3.69 -18.51
CA GLY A 103 -21.70 -2.40 -17.88
C GLY A 103 -22.40 -2.54 -16.54
N GLY A 104 -22.17 -1.56 -15.66
CA GLY A 104 -22.80 -1.46 -14.36
C GLY A 104 -22.31 -2.50 -13.34
N THR A 105 -22.82 -2.39 -12.12
CA THR A 105 -22.53 -3.32 -11.01
C THR A 105 -23.22 -4.68 -11.21
N GLY A 106 -24.29 -4.74 -12.02
CA GLY A 106 -24.99 -5.97 -12.40
C GLY A 106 -24.30 -6.78 -13.49
N TYR A 107 -23.18 -6.29 -14.07
CA TYR A 107 -22.46 -6.93 -15.17
C TYR A 107 -23.36 -7.20 -16.38
N GLU A 108 -24.21 -6.26 -16.76
CA GLU A 108 -25.02 -6.38 -17.95
C GLU A 108 -24.14 -6.45 -19.20
N VAL A 109 -24.34 -7.50 -20.02
CA VAL A 109 -23.52 -7.73 -21.20
C VAL A 109 -23.94 -6.76 -22.29
N LEU A 110 -23.03 -5.86 -22.66
CA LEU A 110 -23.20 -4.89 -23.75
C LEU A 110 -22.74 -5.46 -25.09
N GLU A 111 -21.67 -6.24 -25.08
CA GLU A 111 -21.06 -6.82 -26.27
C GLU A 111 -20.43 -8.18 -25.94
N MET A 112 -20.51 -9.10 -26.87
CA MET A 112 -19.85 -10.39 -26.83
C MET A 112 -19.31 -10.72 -28.20
N GLU A 113 -18.01 -10.99 -28.31
CA GLU A 113 -17.36 -11.37 -29.56
C GLU A 113 -16.29 -12.45 -29.35
N PRO A 114 -16.09 -13.34 -30.34
CA PRO A 114 -14.98 -14.30 -30.27
C PRO A 114 -13.64 -13.55 -30.33
N TRP A 115 -12.64 -14.02 -29.57
CA TRP A 115 -11.35 -13.37 -29.46
C TRP A 115 -10.21 -14.40 -29.50
N ASP A 116 -9.08 -14.00 -30.09
CA ASP A 116 -7.96 -14.95 -30.25
C ASP A 116 -7.06 -15.01 -29.02
N LYS A 117 -6.75 -13.83 -28.42
CA LYS A 117 -5.82 -13.72 -27.31
C LYS A 117 -6.16 -12.54 -26.43
N ALA A 118 -6.11 -12.72 -25.09
CA ALA A 118 -6.29 -11.62 -24.15
C ALA A 118 -5.19 -10.54 -24.35
N PRO A 119 -5.55 -9.25 -24.47
CA PRO A 119 -4.62 -8.18 -24.83
C PRO A 119 -3.89 -7.62 -23.59
N PHE A 120 -3.48 -8.50 -22.69
CA PHE A 120 -2.73 -8.13 -21.51
C PHE A 120 -1.29 -8.62 -21.60
N ALA A 121 -0.38 -7.87 -21.01
CA ALA A 121 1.01 -8.27 -20.80
C ALA A 121 1.34 -8.16 -19.31
N ASP A 122 1.91 -9.18 -18.75
CA ASP A 122 2.35 -9.23 -17.37
C ASP A 122 3.84 -8.95 -17.24
N PHE A 123 4.20 -8.37 -16.10
CA PHE A 123 5.59 -8.15 -15.71
C PHE A 123 5.74 -8.42 -14.22
N HIS A 124 6.63 -9.33 -13.87
CA HIS A 124 6.92 -9.70 -12.49
C HIS A 124 8.39 -9.38 -12.15
N VAL A 125 8.60 -8.69 -11.05
CA VAL A 125 9.96 -8.38 -10.55
C VAL A 125 10.59 -9.63 -9.93
N ASP A 126 9.82 -10.35 -9.08
CA ASP A 126 10.24 -11.61 -8.46
C ASP A 126 9.09 -12.61 -8.66
N PRO A 127 9.15 -13.45 -9.73
CA PRO A 127 8.08 -14.40 -10.04
C PRO A 127 8.05 -15.54 -9.02
N GLU A 128 6.86 -15.82 -8.49
CA GLU A 128 6.64 -16.96 -7.61
C GLU A 128 6.26 -18.20 -8.42
N PRO A 129 6.91 -19.35 -8.19
CA PRO A 129 6.58 -20.59 -8.91
C PRO A 129 5.12 -20.99 -8.68
N HIS A 130 4.43 -21.32 -9.76
CA HIS A 130 3.04 -21.78 -9.75
C HIS A 130 1.97 -20.77 -9.33
N ALA A 131 2.31 -19.50 -9.22
CA ALA A 131 1.38 -18.40 -8.97
C ALA A 131 1.47 -17.35 -10.09
N PHE A 132 0.36 -16.70 -10.39
CA PHE A 132 0.35 -15.57 -11.33
C PHE A 132 0.98 -14.33 -10.70
N TYR A 133 0.63 -14.04 -9.46
CA TYR A 133 1.19 -12.88 -8.77
C TYR A 133 2.55 -13.23 -8.16
N GLY A 134 3.58 -12.52 -8.57
CA GLY A 134 4.90 -12.56 -7.93
C GLY A 134 4.97 -11.67 -6.68
N ARG A 135 6.11 -11.69 -6.01
CA ARG A 135 6.37 -10.84 -4.85
C ARG A 135 6.75 -9.43 -5.27
N SER A 136 6.28 -8.46 -4.50
CA SER A 136 6.65 -7.06 -4.69
C SER A 136 8.01 -6.75 -4.04
N LEU A 137 8.70 -5.72 -4.52
CA LEU A 137 9.93 -5.22 -3.85
C LEU A 137 9.65 -4.81 -2.40
N ALA A 138 8.46 -4.30 -2.10
CA ALA A 138 8.08 -3.94 -0.74
C ALA A 138 8.03 -5.15 0.19
N GLU A 139 7.50 -6.28 -0.26
CA GLU A 139 7.46 -7.53 0.52
C GLU A 139 8.84 -8.09 0.80
N LEU A 140 9.79 -7.91 -0.12
CA LEU A 140 11.17 -8.36 0.08
C LEU A 140 11.88 -7.60 1.18
N VAL A 141 11.56 -6.31 1.38
CA VAL A 141 12.29 -5.42 2.31
C VAL A 141 11.52 -5.06 3.57
N ILE A 142 10.24 -5.40 3.70
CA ILE A 142 9.39 -4.97 4.82
C ILE A 142 9.96 -5.40 6.18
N ASN A 143 10.46 -6.63 6.29
CA ASN A 143 11.05 -7.14 7.54
C ASN A 143 12.36 -6.42 7.90
N ASP A 144 13.16 -6.07 6.89
CA ASP A 144 14.40 -5.33 7.09
C ASP A 144 14.10 -3.89 7.51
N GLN A 145 13.07 -3.29 6.93
CA GLN A 145 12.57 -1.96 7.29
C GLN A 145 12.06 -1.91 8.74
N ASP A 146 11.30 -2.92 9.17
CA ASP A 146 10.81 -3.04 10.54
C ASP A 146 11.96 -3.21 11.53
N THR A 147 12.96 -4.02 11.17
CA THR A 147 14.17 -4.22 11.96
C THR A 147 14.95 -2.92 12.11
N THR A 148 15.18 -2.21 11.00
CA THR A 148 15.87 -0.91 10.97
C THR A 148 15.15 0.10 11.85
N THR A 149 13.82 0.16 11.74
CA THR A 149 12.98 1.06 12.55
C THR A 149 13.09 0.72 14.06
N SER A 150 13.06 -0.56 14.42
CA SER A 150 13.22 -1.01 15.81
C SER A 150 14.61 -0.65 16.38
N VAL A 151 15.66 -0.88 15.61
CA VAL A 151 17.04 -0.53 16.02
C VAL A 151 17.19 0.97 16.20
N LEU A 152 16.67 1.77 15.24
CA LEU A 152 16.73 3.22 15.31
C LEU A 152 15.97 3.77 16.54
N ARG A 153 14.77 3.25 16.82
CA ARG A 153 14.01 3.60 18.04
C ARG A 153 14.79 3.26 19.30
N GLY A 154 15.40 2.07 19.35
CA GLY A 154 16.25 1.67 20.48
C GLY A 154 17.47 2.59 20.69
N ILE A 155 18.07 3.09 19.61
CA ILE A 155 19.16 4.10 19.69
C ILE A 155 18.62 5.40 20.28
N LEU A 156 17.48 5.91 19.78
CA LEU A 156 16.89 7.16 20.27
C LEU A 156 16.50 7.05 21.75
N ASP A 157 15.92 5.93 22.15
CA ASP A 157 15.58 5.66 23.55
C ASP A 157 16.84 5.59 24.43
N ASN A 158 17.91 4.94 23.94
CA ASN A 158 19.17 4.90 24.65
C ASN A 158 19.78 6.30 24.82
N VAL A 159 19.77 7.12 23.78
CA VAL A 159 20.22 8.53 23.84
C VAL A 159 19.40 9.31 24.86
N ALA A 160 18.09 9.15 24.87
CA ALA A 160 17.21 9.80 25.84
C ALA A 160 17.52 9.37 27.27
N LEU A 161 17.70 8.06 27.53
CA LEU A 161 18.02 7.52 28.83
C LEU A 161 19.43 7.92 29.31
N VAL A 162 20.39 8.10 28.42
CA VAL A 162 21.74 8.57 28.76
C VAL A 162 21.71 10.04 29.11
N ASN A 163 20.93 10.86 28.37
CA ASN A 163 20.83 12.30 28.61
C ASN A 163 19.99 12.63 29.87
N THR A 164 18.92 11.86 30.08
CA THR A 164 18.05 11.99 31.27
C THR A 164 17.97 10.67 32.01
N PRO A 165 19.04 10.28 32.77
CA PRO A 165 19.09 9.02 33.49
C PRO A 165 18.01 9.00 34.57
N ARG A 166 17.50 7.82 34.88
CA ARG A 166 16.67 7.60 36.07
C ARG A 166 17.50 7.85 37.30
N LEU A 167 16.90 8.53 38.28
CA LEU A 167 17.54 8.81 39.55
C LEU A 167 16.97 7.88 40.61
N GLU A 168 17.85 7.30 41.41
CA GLU A 168 17.51 6.66 42.68
C GLU A 168 17.68 7.69 43.78
N VAL A 169 16.61 8.01 44.49
CA VAL A 169 16.58 9.11 45.45
C VAL A 169 16.12 8.58 46.81
N ASN A 170 16.82 8.96 47.87
CA ASN A 170 16.33 8.77 49.21
C ASN A 170 15.42 9.92 49.61
N GLU A 171 14.11 9.67 49.62
CA GLU A 171 13.05 10.66 49.78
C GLU A 171 13.15 11.42 51.12
N ASP A 172 13.64 10.76 52.16
CA ASP A 172 13.78 11.38 53.50
C ASP A 172 14.94 12.40 53.60
N MET A 173 15.86 12.37 52.61
CA MET A 173 17.12 13.14 52.66
C MET A 173 17.24 14.18 51.54
N VAL A 174 16.24 14.32 50.68
CA VAL A 174 16.30 15.19 49.50
C VAL A 174 14.99 15.94 49.30
N GLU A 175 15.10 17.20 48.92
CA GLU A 175 13.92 18.00 48.48
C GLU A 175 13.43 17.48 47.12
N MET A 176 12.27 16.80 47.10
CA MET A 176 11.72 16.17 45.89
C MET A 176 11.38 17.19 44.79
N ASP A 177 10.99 18.40 45.14
CA ASP A 177 10.70 19.46 44.20
C ASP A 177 11.95 19.88 43.39
N ASP A 178 13.13 19.83 44.00
CA ASP A 178 14.40 20.12 43.34
C ASP A 178 14.79 18.98 42.36
N VAL A 179 14.48 17.72 42.74
CA VAL A 179 14.74 16.55 41.86
C VAL A 179 13.83 16.52 40.66
N LEU A 180 12.59 16.97 40.84
CA LEU A 180 11.61 17.03 39.74
C LEU A 180 11.83 18.23 38.81
N ASN A 181 12.66 19.19 39.20
CA ASN A 181 13.02 20.32 38.36
C ASN A 181 14.04 19.90 37.29
N ASN A 182 13.57 19.82 36.03
CA ASN A 182 14.37 19.43 34.85
C ASN A 182 15.13 20.62 34.21
N GLU A 183 15.25 21.78 34.86
CA GLU A 183 16.02 22.91 34.32
C GLU A 183 17.51 22.58 34.25
N ILE A 184 18.15 22.97 33.15
CA ILE A 184 19.60 22.78 32.97
C ILE A 184 20.36 23.59 34.03
N GLY A 185 21.11 22.90 34.87
CA GLY A 185 21.88 23.53 35.94
C GLY A 185 21.11 23.76 37.23
N ALA A 186 19.90 23.21 37.40
CA ALA A 186 19.17 23.21 38.64
C ALA A 186 19.97 22.58 39.77
N ILE A 187 19.85 23.15 40.95
CA ILE A 187 20.57 22.69 42.15
C ILE A 187 19.64 21.80 42.98
N ILE A 188 20.08 20.60 43.27
CA ILE A 188 19.39 19.65 44.16
C ILE A 188 19.90 19.83 45.57
N ARG A 189 19.01 20.17 46.52
CA ARG A 189 19.33 20.28 47.95
C ARG A 189 19.16 18.91 48.59
N SER A 190 20.20 18.47 49.32
CA SER A 190 20.18 17.20 50.04
C SER A 190 20.82 17.39 51.43
N GLU A 191 20.31 16.70 52.43
CA GLU A 191 20.89 16.68 53.79
C GLU A 191 22.19 15.86 53.82
N GLN A 192 22.31 14.86 52.96
CA GLN A 192 23.50 13.99 52.90
C GLN A 192 23.98 13.86 51.45
N ILE A 193 25.31 13.94 51.27
CA ILE A 193 25.96 13.73 49.98
C ILE A 193 25.77 12.27 49.56
N GLY A 194 25.30 12.06 48.32
CA GLY A 194 25.06 10.72 47.78
C GLY A 194 23.63 10.21 47.96
N SER A 195 22.70 11.04 48.42
CA SER A 195 21.27 10.69 48.52
C SER A 195 20.55 10.62 47.15
N VAL A 196 21.20 11.07 46.08
CA VAL A 196 20.74 10.99 44.71
C VAL A 196 21.76 10.25 43.87
N ASN A 197 21.40 9.09 43.33
CA ASN A 197 22.28 8.27 42.51
C ASN A 197 21.68 8.13 41.10
N PRO A 198 22.39 8.56 40.04
CA PRO A 198 21.95 8.31 38.69
C PRO A 198 22.11 6.83 38.30
N LEU A 199 21.07 6.21 37.79
CA LEU A 199 21.14 4.86 37.23
C LEU A 199 21.78 4.97 35.84
N THR A 200 23.08 4.71 35.76
CA THR A 200 23.86 4.83 34.52
C THR A 200 23.47 3.75 33.52
N VAL A 201 23.02 4.16 32.36
CA VAL A 201 22.78 3.29 31.21
C VAL A 201 23.98 3.45 30.26
N PRO A 202 24.59 2.34 29.77
CA PRO A 202 25.70 2.45 28.82
C PRO A 202 25.22 3.04 27.48
N PHE A 203 26.04 3.91 26.89
CA PHE A 203 25.78 4.46 25.58
C PHE A 203 26.14 3.43 24.50
N VAL A 204 25.13 2.85 23.83
CA VAL A 204 25.30 1.79 22.83
C VAL A 204 25.16 2.27 21.39
N ALA A 205 24.76 3.52 21.16
CA ALA A 205 24.49 4.05 19.83
C ALA A 205 25.71 3.94 18.88
N GLY A 206 26.94 4.15 19.40
CA GLY A 206 28.15 4.02 18.61
C GLY A 206 28.42 2.61 18.07
N SER A 207 28.02 1.58 18.82
CA SER A 207 28.19 0.17 18.40
C SER A 207 27.06 -0.32 17.48
N THR A 208 25.92 0.35 17.47
CA THR A 208 24.76 -0.03 16.66
C THR A 208 24.73 0.60 15.26
N LEU A 209 25.47 1.70 15.04
CA LEU A 209 25.58 2.35 13.73
C LEU A 209 26.07 1.40 12.61
N PRO A 210 27.09 0.54 12.81
CA PRO A 210 27.50 -0.44 11.80
C PRO A 210 26.40 -1.46 11.46
N ALA A 211 25.53 -1.79 12.42
CA ALA A 211 24.41 -2.68 12.18
C ALA A 211 23.35 -2.04 11.26
N LEU A 212 23.08 -0.74 11.43
CA LEU A 212 22.21 0.01 10.50
C LEU A 212 22.79 0.05 9.09
N GLN A 213 24.09 0.31 8.95
CA GLN A 213 24.76 0.28 7.66
C GLN A 213 24.68 -1.10 6.99
N TYR A 214 24.80 -2.17 7.76
CA TYR A 214 24.64 -3.52 7.27
C TYR A 214 23.20 -3.80 6.80
N LEU A 215 22.18 -3.32 7.52
CA LEU A 215 20.78 -3.43 7.09
C LEU A 215 20.52 -2.66 5.80
N ASP A 216 21.09 -1.47 5.64
CA ASP A 216 21.01 -0.72 4.37
C ASP A 216 21.62 -1.51 3.20
N MET A 217 22.80 -2.11 3.42
CA MET A 217 23.42 -2.97 2.40
C MET A 217 22.55 -4.19 2.06
N LEU A 218 21.91 -4.83 3.04
CA LEU A 218 21.00 -5.95 2.81
C LEU A 218 19.81 -5.56 1.93
N VAL A 219 19.25 -4.38 2.13
CA VAL A 219 18.15 -3.86 1.29
C VAL A 219 18.63 -3.67 -0.15
N GLU A 220 19.80 -3.08 -0.36
CA GLU A 220 20.40 -2.93 -1.69
C GLU A 220 20.68 -4.30 -2.36
N GLU A 221 21.17 -5.26 -1.60
CA GLU A 221 21.49 -6.60 -2.10
C GLU A 221 20.24 -7.40 -2.48
N LYS A 222 19.18 -7.30 -1.67
CA LYS A 222 17.90 -7.98 -1.93
C LYS A 222 17.13 -7.38 -3.10
N THR A 223 17.17 -6.06 -3.26
CA THR A 223 16.43 -5.36 -4.32
C THR A 223 17.21 -5.25 -5.62
N GLY A 224 18.54 -5.35 -5.55
CA GLY A 224 19.44 -5.06 -6.68
C GLY A 224 19.49 -3.57 -7.06
N ILE A 225 18.84 -2.70 -6.29
CA ILE A 225 18.77 -1.26 -6.52
C ILE A 225 19.82 -0.58 -5.65
N SER A 226 20.91 -0.15 -6.24
CA SER A 226 21.97 0.60 -5.54
C SER A 226 21.71 2.10 -5.54
N LYS A 227 22.34 2.82 -4.61
CA LYS A 227 22.33 4.30 -4.58
C LYS A 227 22.78 4.91 -5.90
N MET A 228 23.73 4.28 -6.57
CA MET A 228 24.21 4.71 -7.91
C MET A 228 23.12 4.61 -8.97
N SER A 229 22.29 3.56 -8.96
CA SER A 229 21.20 3.40 -9.94
C SER A 229 20.10 4.45 -9.76
N MET A 230 19.96 5.00 -8.55
CA MET A 230 19.03 6.11 -8.24
C MET A 230 19.64 7.51 -8.49
N GLY A 231 20.87 7.59 -9.03
CA GLY A 231 21.56 8.86 -9.27
C GLY A 231 22.11 9.53 -8.00
N LEU A 232 22.17 8.82 -6.89
CA LEU A 232 22.76 9.29 -5.65
C LEU A 232 24.26 8.94 -5.64
N ASN A 233 25.09 9.92 -5.24
CA ASN A 233 26.51 9.67 -5.11
C ASN A 233 26.77 8.73 -3.91
N PRO A 234 27.61 7.69 -4.05
CA PRO A 234 27.90 6.73 -2.98
C PRO A 234 28.99 7.24 -2.03
N ASP A 235 28.90 8.45 -1.52
CA ASP A 235 29.84 8.98 -0.52
C ASP A 235 29.54 8.49 0.90
#